data_614c142a0ddc611072e2423b66a6abe5
#
_entry.id   614c142a0ddc611072e2423b66a6abe5
#
_cell.length_a   1.000
_cell.length_b   1.000
_cell.length_c   1.000
_cell.angle_alpha   90.00
_cell.angle_beta   90.00
_cell.angle_gamma   90.00
#
_symmetry.space_group_name_H-M   'P 1'
#
loop_
_entity.id
_entity.type
_entity.pdbx_description
1 polymer ?
#
loop_
_entity_poly.entity_id
_entity_poly.type
_entity_poly.pdbx_seq_one_letter_code
_entity_poly.pdbx_strand_id
1 'polypeptide(L)'
;GIYYGVAVAGCLLGTGIAPTLPLLFIAPLAWWLAADRPQALRGLAIGLAVATVTALPWPLLLLALEPARFHGWLNTELVPLRTPFSFNGAGRFLSLLPWFAFPALPLAGWTLWTRRQALGAMPQLLPLVFLLLTFLMLALAYRPREIPALLMLPPLALLATPGALTLRRGAASAFDWFAMMTFSFFVAVTWLAWSAMALGWPERLAQRAVVLRPGFVGQFDLLALVIGLIATAWWAWLIVTAPRSPYRSLTHWTLGFTTLWLLATTLVLPWFDYGKSYRPVIQAIARALPEDHGCLAERGLNDTQRASLAYFVGIEPLAADSSAGKQCRWLLVTGDTRPELAAPDGKWTRAWEGNRPGDRKEKFRLYKR
;
A
#
# COMPACT_ATOMS: atom_id res chain seq x y z
N GLY A 1 25.31 -13.47 1.81
CA GLY A 1 25.49 -12.52 0.71
C GLY A 1 24.33 -12.54 -0.26
N ILE A 2 24.03 -13.68 -0.91
CA ILE A 2 23.01 -13.79 -1.98
C ILE A 2 21.66 -13.29 -1.51
N TYR A 3 21.14 -13.74 -0.37
CA TYR A 3 19.82 -13.29 0.14
C TYR A 3 19.76 -11.77 0.38
N TYR A 4 20.87 -11.19 0.86
CA TYR A 4 20.96 -9.75 1.01
C TYR A 4 20.88 -9.04 -0.35
N GLY A 5 21.60 -9.53 -1.35
CA GLY A 5 21.57 -8.98 -2.70
C GLY A 5 20.18 -9.05 -3.35
N VAL A 6 19.50 -10.20 -3.21
CA VAL A 6 18.12 -10.37 -3.70
C VAL A 6 17.16 -9.42 -2.98
N ALA A 7 17.31 -9.24 -1.65
CA ALA A 7 16.48 -8.30 -0.89
C ALA A 7 16.69 -6.84 -1.33
N VAL A 8 17.96 -6.42 -1.54
CA VAL A 8 18.30 -5.08 -2.03
C VAL A 8 17.73 -4.86 -3.45
N ALA A 9 17.93 -5.82 -4.35
CA ALA A 9 17.42 -5.73 -5.71
C ALA A 9 15.89 -5.69 -5.74
N GLY A 10 15.23 -6.58 -4.98
CA GLY A 10 13.76 -6.61 -4.88
C GLY A 10 13.19 -5.33 -4.30
N CYS A 11 13.84 -4.75 -3.29
CA CYS A 11 13.44 -3.46 -2.72
C CYS A 11 13.62 -2.33 -3.76
N LEU A 12 14.78 -2.26 -4.43
CA LEU A 12 15.05 -1.24 -5.43
C LEU A 12 14.07 -1.28 -6.61
N LEU A 13 13.81 -2.48 -7.15
CA LEU A 13 12.90 -2.67 -8.28
C LEU A 13 11.43 -2.52 -7.90
N GLY A 14 11.06 -2.88 -6.67
CA GLY A 14 9.67 -2.88 -6.21
C GLY A 14 9.22 -1.59 -5.55
N THR A 15 10.10 -0.89 -4.85
CA THR A 15 9.74 0.29 -4.05
C THR A 15 10.56 1.54 -4.34
N GLY A 16 11.64 1.40 -5.12
CA GLY A 16 12.48 2.50 -5.57
C GLY A 16 13.75 2.75 -4.73
N ILE A 17 14.43 3.84 -5.04
CA ILE A 17 15.77 4.16 -4.48
C ILE A 17 15.67 4.51 -2.98
N ALA A 18 14.78 5.43 -2.62
CA ALA A 18 14.71 5.93 -1.24
C ALA A 18 14.42 4.82 -0.19
N PRO A 19 13.45 3.90 -0.39
CA PRO A 19 13.18 2.80 0.53
C PRO A 19 14.32 1.78 0.65
N THR A 20 15.21 1.73 -0.34
CA THR A 20 16.36 0.81 -0.35
C THR A 20 17.52 1.31 0.52
N LEU A 21 17.61 2.62 0.79
CA LEU A 21 18.70 3.22 1.55
C LEU A 21 18.88 2.61 2.95
N PRO A 22 17.85 2.36 3.77
CA PRO A 22 18.04 1.72 5.07
C PRO A 22 18.73 0.35 5.00
N LEU A 23 18.41 -0.45 3.96
CA LEU A 23 19.08 -1.75 3.73
C LEU A 23 20.56 -1.58 3.37
N LEU A 24 20.89 -0.56 2.61
CA LEU A 24 22.27 -0.26 2.24
C LEU A 24 23.07 0.27 3.45
N PHE A 25 22.49 1.15 4.26
CA PHE A 25 23.16 1.74 5.42
C PHE A 25 23.32 0.78 6.59
N ILE A 26 22.46 -0.23 6.74
CA ILE A 26 22.60 -1.24 7.79
C ILE A 26 23.74 -2.23 7.52
N ALA A 27 24.13 -2.44 6.27
CA ALA A 27 25.12 -3.43 5.89
C ALA A 27 26.53 -3.16 6.46
N PRO A 28 27.07 -1.93 6.46
CA PRO A 28 28.34 -1.62 7.12
C PRO A 28 28.31 -1.90 8.63
N LEU A 29 27.19 -1.62 9.29
CA LEU A 29 27.02 -1.93 10.71
C LEU A 29 27.01 -3.44 10.96
N ALA A 30 26.29 -4.19 10.12
CA ALA A 30 26.26 -5.64 10.21
C ALA A 30 27.65 -6.25 10.00
N TRP A 31 28.43 -5.73 9.05
CA TRP A 31 29.82 -6.12 8.85
C TRP A 31 30.72 -5.78 10.06
N TRP A 32 30.59 -4.58 10.61
CA TRP A 32 31.38 -4.14 11.75
C TRP A 32 31.13 -4.97 13.01
N LEU A 33 29.88 -5.42 13.22
CA LEU A 33 29.47 -6.25 14.36
C LEU A 33 29.73 -7.74 14.15
N ALA A 34 30.09 -8.15 12.94
CA ALA A 34 30.33 -9.57 12.65
C ALA A 34 31.56 -10.10 13.38
N ALA A 35 31.46 -11.32 13.91
CA ALA A 35 32.58 -12.03 14.55
C ALA A 35 33.68 -12.36 13.54
N ASP A 36 33.31 -12.76 12.33
CA ASP A 36 34.21 -12.99 11.19
C ASP A 36 34.02 -11.90 10.14
N ARG A 37 34.77 -10.82 10.27
CA ARG A 37 34.74 -9.66 9.37
C ARG A 37 35.12 -9.98 7.93
N PRO A 38 36.18 -10.78 7.63
CA PRO A 38 36.51 -11.18 6.25
C PRO A 38 35.36 -11.93 5.57
N GLN A 39 34.74 -12.89 6.26
CA GLN A 39 33.61 -13.63 5.73
C GLN A 39 32.38 -12.72 5.51
N ALA A 40 32.11 -11.83 6.45
CA ALA A 40 31.03 -10.85 6.35
C ALA A 40 31.25 -9.87 5.17
N LEU A 41 32.50 -9.42 4.97
CA LEU A 41 32.85 -8.56 3.82
C LEU A 41 32.68 -9.28 2.49
N ARG A 42 33.11 -10.55 2.39
CA ARG A 42 32.84 -11.38 1.18
C ARG A 42 31.35 -11.54 0.96
N GLY A 43 30.58 -11.80 2.01
CA GLY A 43 29.13 -11.88 1.96
C GLY A 43 28.48 -10.57 1.45
N LEU A 44 28.97 -9.44 1.93
CA LEU A 44 28.49 -8.13 1.49
C LEU A 44 28.85 -7.87 0.02
N ALA A 45 30.08 -8.15 -0.40
CA ALA A 45 30.53 -8.01 -1.78
C ALA A 45 29.71 -8.86 -2.76
N ILE A 46 29.48 -10.15 -2.41
CA ILE A 46 28.60 -11.04 -3.19
C ILE A 46 27.17 -10.48 -3.24
N GLY A 47 26.66 -9.99 -2.12
CA GLY A 47 25.32 -9.41 -2.06
C GLY A 47 25.18 -8.17 -2.95
N LEU A 48 26.14 -7.24 -2.90
CA LEU A 48 26.14 -6.07 -3.77
C LEU A 48 26.29 -6.45 -5.24
N ALA A 49 27.13 -7.43 -5.57
CA ALA A 49 27.25 -7.95 -6.94
C ALA A 49 25.92 -8.53 -7.43
N VAL A 50 25.25 -9.36 -6.62
CA VAL A 50 23.92 -9.91 -6.95
C VAL A 50 22.90 -8.79 -7.14
N ALA A 51 22.86 -7.81 -6.23
CA ALA A 51 21.95 -6.67 -6.34
C ALA A 51 22.18 -5.88 -7.63
N THR A 52 23.44 -5.60 -7.97
CA THR A 52 23.81 -4.86 -9.18
C THR A 52 23.43 -5.64 -10.45
N VAL A 53 23.81 -6.93 -10.53
CA VAL A 53 23.49 -7.77 -11.70
C VAL A 53 21.98 -7.92 -11.91
N THR A 54 21.20 -7.95 -10.82
CA THR A 54 19.75 -8.13 -10.91
C THR A 54 19.00 -6.82 -11.18
N ALA A 55 19.39 -5.72 -10.53
CA ALA A 55 18.64 -4.47 -10.60
C ALA A 55 19.10 -3.51 -11.70
N LEU A 56 20.40 -3.51 -12.04
CA LEU A 56 20.96 -2.53 -12.98
C LEU A 56 20.55 -2.72 -14.46
N PRO A 57 20.32 -3.95 -14.97
CA PRO A 57 19.95 -4.13 -16.39
C PRO A 57 18.71 -3.34 -16.81
N TRP A 58 17.69 -3.25 -15.94
CA TRP A 58 16.45 -2.55 -16.26
C TRP A 58 16.65 -1.03 -16.50
N PRO A 59 17.25 -0.24 -15.58
CA PRO A 59 17.47 1.18 -15.82
C PRO A 59 18.47 1.44 -16.96
N LEU A 60 19.46 0.57 -17.19
CA LEU A 60 20.38 0.69 -18.32
C LEU A 60 19.65 0.45 -19.65
N LEU A 61 18.78 -0.55 -19.71
CA LEU A 61 17.96 -0.81 -20.90
C LEU A 61 17.01 0.35 -21.17
N LEU A 62 16.39 0.90 -20.12
CA LEU A 62 15.51 2.07 -20.23
C LEU A 62 16.27 3.29 -20.73
N LEU A 63 17.49 3.52 -20.23
CA LEU A 63 18.37 4.60 -20.69
C LEU A 63 18.75 4.44 -22.17
N ALA A 64 19.05 3.20 -22.60
CA ALA A 64 19.48 2.91 -23.97
C ALA A 64 18.33 3.03 -24.99
N LEU A 65 17.12 2.58 -24.62
CA LEU A 65 15.97 2.53 -25.52
C LEU A 65 15.15 3.83 -25.50
N GLU A 66 14.95 4.42 -24.31
CA GLU A 66 14.08 5.57 -24.11
C GLU A 66 14.65 6.57 -23.08
N PRO A 67 15.67 7.37 -23.44
CA PRO A 67 16.36 8.28 -22.52
C PRO A 67 15.42 9.27 -21.82
N ALA A 68 14.39 9.76 -22.51
CA ALA A 68 13.42 10.70 -21.94
C ALA A 68 12.63 10.06 -20.78
N ARG A 69 12.20 8.80 -20.93
CA ARG A 69 11.52 8.05 -19.88
C ARG A 69 12.47 7.71 -18.71
N PHE A 70 13.73 7.40 -19.00
CA PHE A 70 14.74 7.19 -17.96
C PHE A 70 14.91 8.44 -17.09
N HIS A 71 15.06 9.63 -17.70
CA HIS A 71 15.19 10.88 -16.94
C HIS A 71 13.91 11.21 -16.16
N GLY A 72 12.73 10.95 -16.72
CA GLY A 72 11.46 11.09 -16.03
C GLY A 72 11.38 10.18 -14.80
N TRP A 73 11.69 8.90 -14.95
CA TRP A 73 11.73 7.92 -13.87
C TRP A 73 12.74 8.34 -12.79
N LEU A 74 13.99 8.65 -13.16
CA LEU A 74 15.03 9.04 -12.23
C LEU A 74 14.65 10.30 -11.43
N ASN A 75 14.05 11.29 -12.08
CA ASN A 75 13.56 12.48 -11.41
C ASN A 75 12.46 12.14 -10.39
N THR A 76 11.53 11.25 -10.73
CA THR A 76 10.48 10.80 -9.81
C THR A 76 11.06 10.08 -8.61
N GLU A 77 12.06 9.19 -8.80
CA GLU A 77 12.77 8.48 -7.74
C GLU A 77 13.56 9.41 -6.80
N LEU A 78 14.06 10.52 -7.32
CA LEU A 78 14.84 11.49 -6.54
C LEU A 78 13.98 12.56 -5.84
N VAL A 79 12.72 12.74 -6.23
CA VAL A 79 11.79 13.70 -5.57
C VAL A 79 11.71 13.47 -4.06
N PRO A 80 11.53 12.25 -3.53
CA PRO A 80 11.48 12.03 -2.09
C PRO A 80 12.73 12.52 -1.36
N LEU A 81 13.92 12.37 -1.97
CA LEU A 81 15.20 12.76 -1.37
C LEU A 81 15.45 14.28 -1.40
N ARG A 82 14.68 15.02 -2.21
CA ARG A 82 14.75 16.48 -2.32
C ARG A 82 13.73 17.21 -1.45
N THR A 83 12.81 16.48 -0.80
CA THR A 83 11.79 17.09 0.07
C THR A 83 12.43 17.57 1.37
N PRO A 84 12.12 18.79 1.84
CA PRO A 84 12.69 19.29 3.11
C PRO A 84 12.11 18.49 4.29
N PHE A 85 12.95 18.28 5.31
CA PHE A 85 12.55 17.63 6.56
C PHE A 85 11.41 18.42 7.25
N SER A 86 10.40 17.67 7.72
CA SER A 86 9.28 18.24 8.46
C SER A 86 9.06 17.49 9.77
N PHE A 87 9.24 18.17 10.91
CA PHE A 87 8.93 17.63 12.24
C PHE A 87 7.46 17.19 12.37
N ASN A 88 6.53 17.92 11.74
CA ASN A 88 5.13 17.53 11.68
C ASN A 88 4.92 16.22 10.92
N GLY A 89 5.72 15.97 9.88
CA GLY A 89 5.72 14.71 9.13
C GLY A 89 6.16 13.53 10.00
N ALA A 90 7.28 13.69 10.72
CA ALA A 90 7.80 12.67 11.64
C ALA A 90 6.78 12.33 12.75
N GLY A 91 6.17 13.34 13.37
CA GLY A 91 5.13 13.15 14.39
C GLY A 91 3.90 12.40 13.88
N ARG A 92 3.48 12.66 12.64
CA ARG A 92 2.37 11.92 12.00
C ARG A 92 2.72 10.46 11.73
N PHE A 93 3.95 10.14 11.30
CA PHE A 93 4.36 8.74 11.18
C PHE A 93 4.33 8.02 12.53
N LEU A 94 4.78 8.66 13.60
CA LEU A 94 4.70 8.10 14.94
C LEU A 94 3.25 7.86 15.38
N SER A 95 2.33 8.76 15.06
CA SER A 95 0.91 8.62 15.41
C SER A 95 0.20 7.50 14.63
N LEU A 96 0.71 7.09 13.48
CA LEU A 96 0.19 5.95 12.72
C LEU A 96 0.58 4.61 13.34
N LEU A 97 1.79 4.50 13.94
CA LEU A 97 2.35 3.24 14.42
C LEU A 97 1.45 2.44 15.38
N PRO A 98 0.80 3.04 16.41
CA PRO A 98 -0.04 2.28 17.33
C PRO A 98 -1.17 1.53 16.66
N TRP A 99 -1.71 2.06 15.57
CA TRP A 99 -2.84 1.49 14.85
C TRP A 99 -2.41 0.41 13.85
N PHE A 100 -1.45 0.73 13.00
CA PHE A 100 -1.14 -0.16 11.89
C PHE A 100 -0.04 -1.20 12.23
N ALA A 101 0.83 -0.91 13.21
CA ALA A 101 1.89 -1.80 13.65
C ALA A 101 1.50 -2.69 14.85
N PHE A 102 0.23 -2.66 15.26
CA PHE A 102 -0.27 -3.59 16.29
C PHE A 102 -0.36 -5.01 15.68
N PRO A 103 0.11 -6.06 16.40
CA PRO A 103 0.66 -6.05 17.75
C PRO A 103 2.20 -5.94 17.81
N ALA A 104 2.88 -5.76 16.70
CA ALA A 104 4.36 -5.76 16.66
C ALA A 104 4.97 -4.64 17.53
N LEU A 105 4.37 -3.44 17.53
CA LEU A 105 4.90 -2.30 18.27
C LEU A 105 4.98 -2.54 19.79
N PRO A 106 3.90 -2.92 20.51
CA PRO A 106 4.00 -3.19 21.93
C PRO A 106 4.90 -4.37 22.26
N LEU A 107 4.97 -5.40 21.41
CA LEU A 107 5.88 -6.53 21.58
C LEU A 107 7.35 -6.13 21.38
N ALA A 108 7.64 -5.28 20.39
CA ALA A 108 8.97 -4.70 20.21
C ALA A 108 9.40 -3.85 21.43
N GLY A 109 8.47 -2.99 21.91
CA GLY A 109 8.69 -2.24 23.15
C GLY A 109 8.98 -3.13 24.35
N TRP A 110 8.26 -4.24 24.49
CA TRP A 110 8.52 -5.25 25.55
C TRP A 110 9.90 -5.90 25.39
N THR A 111 10.30 -6.24 24.17
CA THR A 111 11.66 -6.77 23.89
C THR A 111 12.72 -5.77 24.30
N LEU A 112 12.60 -4.52 23.90
CA LEU A 112 13.58 -3.47 24.22
C LEU A 112 13.66 -3.23 25.74
N TRP A 113 12.54 -3.25 26.43
CA TRP A 113 12.47 -3.11 27.88
C TRP A 113 13.14 -4.28 28.62
N THR A 114 12.79 -5.52 28.26
CA THR A 114 13.31 -6.72 28.93
C THR A 114 14.77 -6.98 28.64
N ARG A 115 15.25 -6.59 27.44
CA ARG A 115 16.62 -6.77 26.98
C ARG A 115 17.45 -5.48 26.98
N ARG A 116 17.06 -4.47 27.77
CA ARG A 116 17.71 -3.16 27.79
C ARG A 116 19.21 -3.20 28.10
N GLN A 117 19.67 -4.20 28.85
CA GLN A 117 21.09 -4.40 29.15
C GLN A 117 21.88 -5.04 27.99
N ALA A 118 21.19 -5.62 27.01
CA ALA A 118 21.77 -6.30 25.86
C ALA A 118 21.43 -5.61 24.54
N LEU A 119 21.05 -4.33 24.55
CA LEU A 119 20.68 -3.58 23.33
C LEU A 119 21.84 -3.47 22.34
N GLY A 120 23.10 -3.50 22.83
CA GLY A 120 24.28 -3.52 21.97
C GLY A 120 24.56 -4.87 21.29
N ALA A 121 23.84 -5.93 21.66
CA ALA A 121 24.00 -7.23 21.01
C ALA A 121 23.35 -7.22 19.62
N MET A 122 24.01 -7.90 18.67
CA MET A 122 23.61 -7.95 17.26
C MET A 122 22.12 -8.25 17.02
N PRO A 123 21.47 -9.21 17.72
CA PRO A 123 20.07 -9.54 17.49
C PRO A 123 19.06 -8.41 17.82
N GLN A 124 19.42 -7.47 18.68
CA GLN A 124 18.62 -6.31 19.06
C GLN A 124 19.06 -5.06 18.31
N LEU A 125 20.37 -4.85 18.21
CA LEU A 125 20.94 -3.63 17.64
C LEU A 125 20.62 -3.48 16.16
N LEU A 126 20.77 -4.53 15.36
CA LEU A 126 20.53 -4.45 13.92
C LEU A 126 19.06 -4.11 13.58
N PRO A 127 18.03 -4.82 14.12
CA PRO A 127 16.64 -4.43 13.84
C PRO A 127 16.29 -3.04 14.39
N LEU A 128 16.85 -2.63 15.53
CA LEU A 128 16.61 -1.30 16.09
C LEU A 128 17.19 -0.20 15.19
N VAL A 129 18.43 -0.34 14.76
CA VAL A 129 19.07 0.63 13.86
C VAL A 129 18.35 0.63 12.50
N PHE A 130 17.95 -0.54 11.99
CA PHE A 130 17.17 -0.63 10.76
C PHE A 130 15.82 0.10 10.90
N LEU A 131 15.12 -0.07 12.01
CA LEU A 131 13.89 0.66 12.31
C LEU A 131 14.10 2.18 12.33
N LEU A 132 15.16 2.63 13.02
CA LEU A 132 15.49 4.05 13.12
C LEU A 132 15.90 4.65 11.76
N LEU A 133 16.70 3.94 10.97
CA LEU A 133 17.06 4.37 9.61
C LEU A 133 15.83 4.44 8.70
N THR A 134 14.94 3.45 8.77
CA THR A 134 13.69 3.44 8.00
C THR A 134 12.78 4.59 8.42
N PHE A 135 12.62 4.83 9.72
CA PHE A 135 11.85 5.96 10.23
C PHE A 135 12.44 7.29 9.78
N LEU A 136 13.75 7.46 9.90
CA LEU A 136 14.45 8.68 9.47
C LEU A 136 14.26 8.92 7.97
N MET A 137 14.45 7.87 7.15
CA MET A 137 14.21 7.94 5.71
C MET A 137 12.78 8.36 5.39
N LEU A 138 11.78 7.74 6.06
CA LEU A 138 10.38 8.10 5.87
C LEU A 138 10.09 9.55 6.26
N ALA A 139 10.65 10.01 7.39
CA ALA A 139 10.48 11.38 7.88
C ALA A 139 11.11 12.43 6.94
N LEU A 140 12.21 12.07 6.25
CA LEU A 140 12.90 12.93 5.30
C LEU A 140 12.29 12.90 3.90
N ALA A 141 11.88 11.72 3.42
CA ALA A 141 11.62 11.48 2.01
C ALA A 141 10.13 11.42 1.65
N TYR A 142 9.24 11.19 2.60
CA TYR A 142 7.84 10.90 2.29
C TYR A 142 6.85 11.77 3.07
N ARG A 143 5.70 12.01 2.42
CA ARG A 143 4.53 12.49 3.14
C ARG A 143 3.98 11.37 4.02
N PRO A 144 3.54 11.64 5.27
CA PRO A 144 3.01 10.62 6.16
C PRO A 144 1.73 10.00 5.58
N ARG A 145 1.85 8.74 5.20
CA ARG A 145 0.77 7.87 4.70
C ARG A 145 1.02 6.45 5.17
N GLU A 146 -0.03 5.63 5.14
CA GLU A 146 0.01 4.24 5.60
C GLU A 146 0.92 3.37 4.73
N ILE A 147 0.90 3.55 3.41
CA ILE A 147 1.64 2.71 2.46
C ILE A 147 3.16 2.81 2.67
N PRO A 148 3.80 4.00 2.70
CA PRO A 148 5.22 4.09 3.04
C PRO A 148 5.55 3.56 4.43
N ALA A 149 4.65 3.73 5.42
CA ALA A 149 4.86 3.26 6.78
C ALA A 149 4.97 1.71 6.89
N LEU A 150 4.46 0.95 5.92
CA LEU A 150 4.64 -0.51 5.85
C LEU A 150 6.10 -0.95 5.87
N LEU A 151 7.03 -0.11 5.40
CA LEU A 151 8.48 -0.38 5.44
C LEU A 151 9.03 -0.51 6.87
N MET A 152 8.31 -0.01 7.89
CA MET A 152 8.69 -0.16 9.29
C MET A 152 8.29 -1.53 9.88
N LEU A 153 7.41 -2.29 9.23
CA LEU A 153 6.94 -3.58 9.75
C LEU A 153 8.03 -4.65 9.84
N PRO A 154 8.91 -4.85 8.83
CA PRO A 154 9.97 -5.86 8.93
C PRO A 154 10.89 -5.69 10.14
N PRO A 155 11.50 -4.51 10.40
CA PRO A 155 12.33 -4.33 11.59
C PRO A 155 11.53 -4.41 12.90
N LEU A 156 10.28 -3.95 12.92
CA LEU A 156 9.39 -4.11 14.07
C LEU A 156 9.08 -5.58 14.35
N ALA A 157 8.81 -6.39 13.35
CA ALA A 157 8.56 -7.82 13.50
C ALA A 157 9.78 -8.57 14.07
N LEU A 158 11.00 -8.22 13.61
CA LEU A 158 12.22 -8.77 14.14
C LEU A 158 12.43 -8.43 15.62
N LEU A 159 12.11 -7.19 16.03
CA LEU A 159 12.16 -6.76 17.43
C LEU A 159 11.03 -7.37 18.26
N ALA A 160 9.84 -7.58 17.69
CA ALA A 160 8.67 -8.09 18.39
C ALA A 160 8.76 -9.58 18.73
N THR A 161 9.40 -10.38 17.86
CA THR A 161 9.44 -11.84 18.00
C THR A 161 9.98 -12.32 19.36
N PRO A 162 11.14 -11.85 19.87
CA PRO A 162 11.62 -12.24 21.19
C PRO A 162 10.66 -11.83 22.32
N GLY A 163 9.99 -10.67 22.16
CA GLY A 163 9.00 -10.18 23.12
C GLY A 163 7.80 -11.10 23.24
N ALA A 164 7.26 -11.54 22.10
CA ALA A 164 6.13 -12.46 22.07
C ALA A 164 6.44 -13.79 22.77
N LEU A 165 7.65 -14.31 22.59
CA LEU A 165 8.10 -15.58 23.18
C LEU A 165 8.40 -15.48 24.68
N THR A 166 8.64 -14.27 25.20
CA THR A 166 8.95 -14.02 26.63
C THR A 166 7.80 -13.47 27.43
N LEU A 167 6.60 -13.41 26.85
CA LEU A 167 5.40 -12.97 27.57
C LEU A 167 5.10 -13.89 28.78
N ARG A 168 4.68 -13.29 29.88
CA ARG A 168 4.16 -14.05 31.03
C ARG A 168 2.90 -14.81 30.60
N ARG A 169 2.67 -15.98 31.20
CA ARG A 169 1.55 -16.90 30.86
C ARG A 169 0.20 -16.18 30.72
N GLY A 170 -0.14 -15.30 31.67
CA GLY A 170 -1.39 -14.54 31.62
C GLY A 170 -1.47 -13.59 30.42
N ALA A 171 -0.39 -12.85 30.14
CA ALA A 171 -0.31 -11.95 29.00
C ALA A 171 -0.32 -12.72 27.67
N ALA A 172 0.38 -13.85 27.57
CA ALA A 172 0.36 -14.71 26.40
C ALA A 172 -1.04 -15.27 26.12
N SER A 173 -1.75 -15.73 27.17
CA SER A 173 -3.13 -16.21 27.04
C SER A 173 -4.11 -15.10 26.64
N ALA A 174 -3.98 -13.92 27.24
CA ALA A 174 -4.81 -12.76 26.87
C ALA A 174 -4.57 -12.35 25.40
N PHE A 175 -3.32 -12.32 24.98
CA PHE A 175 -2.92 -11.99 23.61
C PHE A 175 -3.44 -13.03 22.58
N ASP A 176 -3.38 -14.31 22.93
CA ASP A 176 -3.92 -15.42 22.15
C ASP A 176 -5.46 -15.33 22.03
N TRP A 177 -6.14 -15.15 23.16
CA TRP A 177 -7.60 -15.00 23.20
C TRP A 177 -8.06 -13.77 22.40
N PHE A 178 -7.36 -12.65 22.53
CA PHE A 178 -7.68 -11.43 21.78
C PHE A 178 -7.56 -11.64 20.27
N ALA A 179 -6.53 -12.36 19.80
CA ALA A 179 -6.42 -12.74 18.39
C ALA A 179 -7.62 -13.55 17.91
N MET A 180 -7.95 -14.64 18.64
CA MET A 180 -9.08 -15.51 18.27
C MET A 180 -10.39 -14.73 18.21
N MET A 181 -10.69 -13.92 19.22
CA MET A 181 -11.93 -13.12 19.25
C MET A 181 -11.98 -12.09 18.14
N THR A 182 -10.89 -11.32 17.95
CA THR A 182 -10.83 -10.27 16.95
C THR A 182 -11.03 -10.83 15.54
N PHE A 183 -10.28 -11.87 15.18
CA PHE A 183 -10.37 -12.41 13.83
C PHE A 183 -11.67 -13.17 13.60
N SER A 184 -12.19 -13.92 14.57
CA SER A 184 -13.50 -14.57 14.45
C SER A 184 -14.63 -13.56 14.30
N PHE A 185 -14.57 -12.45 15.03
CA PHE A 185 -15.54 -11.36 14.89
C PHE A 185 -15.49 -10.75 13.48
N PHE A 186 -14.31 -10.41 12.99
CA PHE A 186 -14.19 -9.82 11.63
C PHE A 186 -14.49 -10.82 10.52
N VAL A 187 -14.21 -12.09 10.69
CA VAL A 187 -14.68 -13.17 9.78
C VAL A 187 -16.20 -13.16 9.72
N ALA A 188 -16.89 -13.14 10.84
CA ALA A 188 -18.36 -13.07 10.87
C ALA A 188 -18.90 -11.78 10.23
N VAL A 189 -18.28 -10.61 10.49
CA VAL A 189 -18.63 -9.35 9.86
C VAL A 189 -18.42 -9.40 8.34
N THR A 190 -17.34 -10.03 7.87
CA THR A 190 -17.07 -10.18 6.43
C THR A 190 -18.14 -11.03 5.75
N TRP A 191 -18.55 -12.14 6.36
CA TRP A 191 -19.66 -12.96 5.87
C TRP A 191 -21.00 -12.22 5.87
N LEU A 192 -21.27 -11.47 6.91
CA LEU A 192 -22.47 -10.64 6.99
C LEU A 192 -22.49 -9.55 5.91
N ALA A 193 -21.36 -8.91 5.65
CA ALA A 193 -21.22 -7.93 4.58
C ALA A 193 -21.41 -8.58 3.21
N TRP A 194 -20.78 -9.74 2.96
CA TRP A 194 -20.93 -10.47 1.72
C TRP A 194 -22.39 -10.91 1.47
N SER A 195 -23.05 -11.47 2.49
CA SER A 195 -24.45 -11.89 2.36
C SER A 195 -25.38 -10.71 2.03
N ALA A 196 -25.14 -9.54 2.60
CA ALA A 196 -25.89 -8.33 2.29
C ALA A 196 -25.67 -7.86 0.84
N MET A 197 -24.44 -7.97 0.33
CA MET A 197 -24.09 -7.52 -1.03
C MET A 197 -24.45 -8.54 -2.11
N ALA A 198 -24.25 -9.85 -1.88
CA ALA A 198 -24.45 -10.89 -2.88
C ALA A 198 -25.86 -11.51 -2.84
N LEU A 199 -26.47 -11.62 -1.65
CA LEU A 199 -27.77 -12.27 -1.45
C LEU A 199 -28.89 -11.28 -1.10
N GLY A 200 -28.56 -10.01 -0.84
CA GLY A 200 -29.54 -8.99 -0.41
C GLY A 200 -30.05 -9.15 1.02
N TRP A 201 -29.40 -10.00 1.84
CA TRP A 201 -29.82 -10.28 3.22
C TRP A 201 -28.67 -10.08 4.22
N PRO A 202 -28.87 -9.39 5.35
CA PRO A 202 -30.11 -8.71 5.78
C PRO A 202 -30.41 -7.45 4.98
N GLU A 203 -31.68 -7.23 4.70
CA GLU A 203 -32.15 -6.16 3.81
C GLU A 203 -31.67 -4.75 4.20
N ARG A 204 -31.65 -4.44 5.51
CA ARG A 204 -31.16 -3.14 6.01
C ARG A 204 -29.69 -2.89 5.66
N LEU A 205 -28.85 -3.92 5.71
CA LEU A 205 -27.42 -3.81 5.33
C LEU A 205 -27.26 -3.76 3.81
N ALA A 206 -28.05 -4.51 3.07
CA ALA A 206 -28.08 -4.47 1.61
C ALA A 206 -28.44 -3.06 1.10
N GLN A 207 -29.48 -2.45 1.65
CA GLN A 207 -29.86 -1.07 1.33
C GLN A 207 -28.74 -0.07 1.67
N ARG A 208 -28.05 -0.24 2.81
CA ARG A 208 -26.90 0.59 3.18
C ARG A 208 -25.74 0.43 2.20
N ALA A 209 -25.44 -0.79 1.73
CA ALA A 209 -24.40 -1.05 0.76
C ALA A 209 -24.66 -0.32 -0.58
N VAL A 210 -25.92 -0.31 -1.04
CA VAL A 210 -26.35 0.43 -2.25
C VAL A 210 -26.26 1.94 -2.04
N VAL A 211 -26.69 2.47 -0.88
CA VAL A 211 -26.58 3.91 -0.59
C VAL A 211 -25.11 4.37 -0.55
N LEU A 212 -24.21 3.53 -0.03
CA LEU A 212 -22.79 3.84 0.02
C LEU A 212 -22.10 3.76 -1.35
N ARG A 213 -22.59 2.90 -2.24
CA ARG A 213 -22.07 2.69 -3.61
C ARG A 213 -23.22 2.61 -4.61
N PRO A 214 -23.80 3.78 -5.02
CA PRO A 214 -24.89 3.80 -5.97
C PRO A 214 -24.51 3.13 -7.29
N GLY A 215 -25.39 2.25 -7.78
CA GLY A 215 -25.17 1.51 -9.02
C GLY A 215 -24.35 0.22 -8.87
N PHE A 216 -23.87 -0.14 -7.69
CA PHE A 216 -23.27 -1.45 -7.45
C PHE A 216 -24.35 -2.54 -7.50
N VAL A 217 -24.14 -3.54 -8.35
CA VAL A 217 -24.96 -4.74 -8.42
C VAL A 217 -24.10 -5.91 -7.92
N GLY A 218 -24.47 -6.46 -6.78
CA GLY A 218 -23.81 -7.64 -6.22
C GLY A 218 -24.00 -8.83 -7.15
N GLN A 219 -22.93 -9.57 -7.39
CA GLN A 219 -22.95 -10.82 -8.14
C GLN A 219 -22.61 -11.98 -7.22
N PHE A 220 -23.36 -13.07 -7.32
CA PHE A 220 -23.01 -14.29 -6.63
C PHE A 220 -21.89 -15.00 -7.38
N ASP A 221 -20.74 -15.20 -6.71
CA ASP A 221 -19.59 -15.92 -7.23
C ASP A 221 -19.40 -17.21 -6.41
N LEU A 222 -19.64 -18.35 -7.04
CA LEU A 222 -19.48 -19.67 -6.41
C LEU A 222 -18.04 -19.96 -6.02
N LEU A 223 -17.06 -19.54 -6.83
CA LEU A 223 -15.65 -19.75 -6.53
C LEU A 223 -15.23 -18.97 -5.28
N ALA A 224 -15.63 -17.70 -5.20
CA ALA A 224 -15.39 -16.87 -4.02
C ALA A 224 -16.04 -17.46 -2.76
N LEU A 225 -17.28 -17.96 -2.87
CA LEU A 225 -17.98 -18.66 -1.78
C LEU A 225 -17.19 -19.89 -1.29
N VAL A 226 -16.77 -20.76 -2.20
CA VAL A 226 -16.03 -22.00 -1.87
C VAL A 226 -14.70 -21.65 -1.19
N ILE A 227 -13.92 -20.72 -1.74
CA ILE A 227 -12.66 -20.27 -1.14
C ILE A 227 -12.92 -19.68 0.27
N GLY A 228 -13.95 -18.85 0.41
CA GLY A 228 -14.34 -18.27 1.69
C GLY A 228 -14.71 -19.33 2.74
N LEU A 229 -15.49 -20.35 2.35
CA LEU A 229 -15.86 -21.45 3.24
C LEU A 229 -14.64 -22.28 3.67
N ILE A 230 -13.74 -22.60 2.74
CA ILE A 230 -12.50 -23.32 3.03
C ILE A 230 -11.64 -22.52 4.01
N ALA A 231 -11.44 -21.20 3.76
CA ALA A 231 -10.66 -20.33 4.63
C ALA A 231 -11.26 -20.24 6.04
N THR A 232 -12.59 -20.15 6.15
CA THR A 232 -13.30 -20.10 7.43
C THR A 232 -13.22 -21.43 8.17
N ALA A 233 -13.39 -22.55 7.48
CA ALA A 233 -13.24 -23.89 8.06
C ALA A 233 -11.80 -24.14 8.55
N TRP A 234 -10.81 -23.69 7.78
CA TRP A 234 -9.40 -23.71 8.18
C TRP A 234 -9.16 -22.90 9.46
N TRP A 235 -9.71 -21.71 9.54
CA TRP A 235 -9.60 -20.86 10.74
C TRP A 235 -10.24 -21.53 11.97
N ALA A 236 -11.45 -22.05 11.82
CA ALA A 236 -12.14 -22.75 12.90
C ALA A 236 -11.38 -24.00 13.36
N TRP A 237 -10.85 -24.79 12.41
CA TRP A 237 -10.01 -25.95 12.72
C TRP A 237 -8.74 -25.55 13.49
N LEU A 238 -8.07 -24.47 13.07
CA LEU A 238 -6.86 -23.97 13.71
C LEU A 238 -7.12 -23.58 15.19
N ILE A 239 -8.22 -22.87 15.47
CA ILE A 239 -8.58 -22.47 16.84
C ILE A 239 -8.68 -23.71 17.75
N VAL A 240 -9.27 -24.80 17.24
CA VAL A 240 -9.51 -26.02 18.03
C VAL A 240 -8.24 -26.86 18.18
N THR A 241 -7.41 -26.94 17.13
CA THR A 241 -6.30 -27.91 17.05
C THR A 241 -4.94 -27.31 17.40
N ALA A 242 -4.79 -25.97 17.46
CA ALA A 242 -3.49 -25.34 17.72
C ALA A 242 -2.88 -25.81 19.05
N PRO A 243 -1.66 -26.40 19.01
CA PRO A 243 -1.01 -26.93 20.21
C PRO A 243 -0.68 -25.80 21.22
N ARG A 244 -0.69 -26.15 22.50
CA ARG A 244 -0.27 -25.23 23.58
C ARG A 244 1.24 -25.03 23.53
N SER A 245 1.70 -24.08 22.74
CA SER A 245 3.11 -23.72 22.57
C SER A 245 3.34 -22.23 22.79
N PRO A 246 4.57 -21.75 23.06
CA PRO A 246 4.89 -20.33 23.11
C PRO A 246 4.56 -19.57 21.81
N TYR A 247 4.48 -20.28 20.68
CA TYR A 247 4.20 -19.72 19.36
C TYR A 247 2.69 -19.63 19.04
N ARG A 248 1.82 -20.22 19.88
CA ARG A 248 0.38 -20.33 19.59
C ARG A 248 -0.26 -18.96 19.31
N SER A 249 0.04 -17.98 20.14
CA SER A 249 -0.51 -16.63 19.96
C SER A 249 -0.04 -15.98 18.66
N LEU A 250 1.25 -16.14 18.29
CA LEU A 250 1.76 -15.67 17.00
C LEU A 250 1.09 -16.38 15.83
N THR A 251 0.86 -17.70 15.94
CA THR A 251 0.16 -18.48 14.93
C THR A 251 -1.26 -17.96 14.71
N HIS A 252 -2.02 -17.71 15.80
CA HIS A 252 -3.38 -17.17 15.69
C HIS A 252 -3.40 -15.76 15.10
N TRP A 253 -2.44 -14.90 15.46
CA TRP A 253 -2.32 -13.57 14.85
C TRP A 253 -2.02 -13.63 13.37
N THR A 254 -1.03 -14.42 12.97
CA THR A 254 -0.60 -14.52 11.57
C THR A 254 -1.67 -15.15 10.69
N LEU A 255 -2.18 -16.31 11.11
CA LEU A 255 -3.15 -17.05 10.30
C LEU A 255 -4.56 -16.44 10.37
N GLY A 256 -4.92 -15.82 11.49
CA GLY A 256 -6.16 -15.05 11.61
C GLY A 256 -6.17 -13.85 10.66
N PHE A 257 -5.07 -13.07 10.64
CA PHE A 257 -4.92 -11.96 9.69
C PHE A 257 -4.94 -12.45 8.23
N THR A 258 -4.22 -13.54 7.91
CA THR A 258 -4.20 -14.12 6.57
C THR A 258 -5.59 -14.58 6.14
N THR A 259 -6.34 -15.24 7.03
CA THR A 259 -7.72 -15.67 6.77
C THR A 259 -8.63 -14.46 6.52
N LEU A 260 -8.56 -13.45 7.37
CA LEU A 260 -9.36 -12.23 7.19
C LEU A 260 -9.02 -11.52 5.88
N TRP A 261 -7.72 -11.41 5.55
CA TRP A 261 -7.29 -10.82 4.29
C TRP A 261 -7.79 -11.60 3.08
N LEU A 262 -7.69 -12.94 3.12
CA LEU A 262 -8.21 -13.80 2.07
C LEU A 262 -9.72 -13.63 1.88
N LEU A 263 -10.50 -13.62 2.98
CA LEU A 263 -11.94 -13.37 2.93
C LEU A 263 -12.28 -11.98 2.38
N ALA A 264 -11.57 -10.95 2.84
CA ALA A 264 -11.80 -9.59 2.38
C ALA A 264 -11.55 -9.45 0.87
N THR A 265 -10.45 -10.05 0.37
CA THR A 265 -10.08 -9.97 -1.05
C THR A 265 -10.93 -10.86 -1.96
N THR A 266 -11.50 -11.95 -1.46
CA THR A 266 -12.38 -12.82 -2.25
C THR A 266 -13.84 -12.39 -2.22
N LEU A 267 -14.37 -12.06 -1.04
CA LEU A 267 -15.79 -11.83 -0.84
C LEU A 267 -16.21 -10.35 -0.95
N VAL A 268 -15.36 -9.43 -0.53
CA VAL A 268 -15.74 -8.01 -0.36
C VAL A 268 -15.02 -7.08 -1.34
N LEU A 269 -13.91 -7.51 -1.91
CA LEU A 269 -13.12 -6.71 -2.86
C LEU A 269 -13.94 -6.16 -4.03
N PRO A 270 -14.89 -6.90 -4.67
CA PRO A 270 -15.68 -6.35 -5.78
C PRO A 270 -16.43 -5.07 -5.42
N TRP A 271 -16.96 -4.98 -4.20
CA TRP A 271 -17.66 -3.78 -3.73
C TRP A 271 -16.68 -2.62 -3.44
N PHE A 272 -15.53 -2.92 -2.85
CA PHE A 272 -14.49 -1.91 -2.63
C PHE A 272 -13.91 -1.42 -3.95
N ASP A 273 -13.62 -2.35 -4.89
CA ASP A 273 -13.07 -2.01 -6.20
C ASP A 273 -14.03 -1.13 -6.98
N TYR A 274 -15.31 -1.47 -7.04
CA TYR A 274 -16.33 -0.63 -7.70
C TYR A 274 -16.31 0.81 -7.18
N GLY A 275 -16.19 1.02 -5.88
CA GLY A 275 -16.19 2.35 -5.27
C GLY A 275 -14.86 3.08 -5.30
N LYS A 276 -13.75 2.37 -5.49
CA LYS A 276 -12.38 2.94 -5.51
C LYS A 276 -11.79 3.04 -6.92
N SER A 277 -12.26 2.20 -7.84
CA SER A 277 -11.82 2.19 -9.23
C SER A 277 -12.23 3.46 -9.96
N TYR A 278 -11.34 3.97 -10.78
CA TYR A 278 -11.66 5.03 -11.73
C TYR A 278 -12.38 4.50 -12.99
N ARG A 279 -12.40 3.19 -13.19
CA ARG A 279 -12.98 2.57 -14.39
C ARG A 279 -14.39 3.06 -14.73
N PRO A 280 -15.37 3.12 -13.79
CA PRO A 280 -16.72 3.57 -14.12
C PRO A 280 -16.78 5.02 -14.59
N VAL A 281 -16.06 5.93 -13.93
CA VAL A 281 -16.04 7.36 -14.30
C VAL A 281 -15.29 7.59 -15.59
N ILE A 282 -14.18 6.90 -15.83
CA ILE A 282 -13.40 6.99 -17.08
C ILE A 282 -14.23 6.48 -18.27
N GLN A 283 -14.93 5.37 -18.12
CA GLN A 283 -15.84 4.88 -19.15
C GLN A 283 -17.02 5.83 -19.41
N ALA A 284 -17.52 6.52 -18.38
CA ALA A 284 -18.55 7.53 -18.54
C ALA A 284 -18.00 8.78 -19.27
N ILE A 285 -16.78 9.20 -19.01
CA ILE A 285 -16.10 10.27 -19.75
C ILE A 285 -15.92 9.87 -21.23
N ALA A 286 -15.46 8.67 -21.50
CA ALA A 286 -15.29 8.19 -22.87
C ALA A 286 -16.59 8.13 -23.65
N ARG A 287 -17.72 7.74 -23.02
CA ARG A 287 -19.04 7.78 -23.67
C ARG A 287 -19.56 9.20 -23.93
N ALA A 288 -19.11 10.17 -23.14
CA ALA A 288 -19.48 11.58 -23.30
C ALA A 288 -18.63 12.29 -24.37
N LEU A 289 -17.49 11.71 -24.76
CA LEU A 289 -16.65 12.19 -25.83
C LEU A 289 -17.12 11.59 -27.18
N PRO A 290 -17.17 12.36 -28.28
CA PRO A 290 -17.40 11.78 -29.60
C PRO A 290 -16.19 10.93 -30.02
N GLU A 291 -16.41 9.98 -30.94
CA GLU A 291 -15.32 9.14 -31.48
C GLU A 291 -14.21 9.96 -32.11
N ASP A 292 -14.56 11.05 -32.79
CA ASP A 292 -13.64 12.01 -33.38
C ASP A 292 -13.42 13.24 -32.49
N HIS A 293 -13.05 13.03 -31.23
CA HIS A 293 -12.80 14.13 -30.30
C HIS A 293 -11.47 14.86 -30.52
N GLY A 294 -10.54 14.28 -31.28
CA GLY A 294 -9.19 14.80 -31.45
C GLY A 294 -8.37 14.72 -30.16
N CYS A 295 -7.79 15.83 -29.72
CA CYS A 295 -7.04 15.85 -28.46
C CYS A 295 -7.92 16.25 -27.27
N LEU A 296 -7.60 15.68 -26.10
CA LEU A 296 -8.20 16.01 -24.80
C LEU A 296 -7.17 16.76 -23.95
N ALA A 297 -7.46 18.00 -23.57
CA ALA A 297 -6.68 18.72 -22.57
C ALA A 297 -7.10 18.30 -21.16
N GLU A 298 -6.19 18.41 -20.17
CA GLU A 298 -6.48 18.12 -18.78
C GLU A 298 -6.02 19.22 -17.84
N ARG A 299 -6.78 19.40 -16.73
CA ARG A 299 -6.40 20.28 -15.64
C ARG A 299 -6.75 19.65 -14.30
N GLY A 300 -5.72 19.50 -13.46
CA GLY A 300 -5.86 18.99 -12.10
C GLY A 300 -5.89 17.47 -11.98
N LEU A 301 -5.72 16.69 -13.06
CA LEU A 301 -5.63 15.24 -12.98
C LEU A 301 -4.34 14.82 -12.28
N ASN A 302 -4.47 13.85 -11.37
CA ASN A 302 -3.32 13.18 -10.79
C ASN A 302 -2.82 12.04 -11.70
N ASP A 303 -1.62 11.50 -11.38
CA ASP A 303 -0.98 10.47 -12.20
C ASP A 303 -1.83 9.19 -12.33
N THR A 304 -2.56 8.82 -11.26
CA THR A 304 -3.46 7.65 -11.28
C THR A 304 -4.62 7.84 -12.24
N GLN A 305 -5.18 9.04 -12.31
CA GLN A 305 -6.29 9.39 -13.21
C GLN A 305 -5.83 9.42 -14.67
N ARG A 306 -4.64 9.99 -14.95
CA ARG A 306 -4.02 9.97 -16.28
C ARG A 306 -3.74 8.54 -16.75
N ALA A 307 -3.09 7.74 -15.88
CA ALA A 307 -2.83 6.33 -16.17
C ALA A 307 -4.14 5.54 -16.40
N SER A 308 -5.20 5.85 -15.65
CA SER A 308 -6.50 5.20 -15.84
C SER A 308 -7.15 5.56 -17.19
N LEU A 309 -7.04 6.82 -17.64
CA LEU A 309 -7.50 7.24 -18.97
C LEU A 309 -6.74 6.49 -20.08
N ALA A 310 -5.42 6.45 -20.00
CA ALA A 310 -4.59 5.74 -20.97
C ALA A 310 -4.91 4.22 -20.98
N TYR A 311 -5.03 3.60 -19.81
CA TYR A 311 -5.22 2.15 -19.69
C TYR A 311 -6.62 1.67 -20.08
N PHE A 312 -7.70 2.35 -19.62
CA PHE A 312 -9.05 1.86 -19.85
C PHE A 312 -9.65 2.29 -21.18
N VAL A 313 -9.24 3.43 -21.72
CA VAL A 313 -9.87 4.02 -22.92
C VAL A 313 -8.87 4.51 -23.98
N GLY A 314 -7.58 4.32 -23.77
CA GLY A 314 -6.54 4.68 -24.73
C GLY A 314 -6.35 6.19 -24.94
N ILE A 315 -6.83 7.02 -24.02
CA ILE A 315 -6.74 8.48 -24.14
C ILE A 315 -5.57 8.99 -23.32
N GLU A 316 -4.58 9.60 -23.95
CA GLU A 316 -3.47 10.31 -23.30
C GLU A 316 -3.79 11.82 -23.25
N PRO A 317 -4.20 12.36 -22.10
CA PRO A 317 -4.58 13.75 -22.01
C PRO A 317 -3.33 14.65 -22.00
N LEU A 318 -3.42 15.83 -22.62
CA LEU A 318 -2.37 16.83 -22.68
C LEU A 318 -2.59 17.89 -21.60
N ALA A 319 -1.53 18.34 -20.92
CA ALA A 319 -1.64 19.42 -19.94
C ALA A 319 -2.25 20.68 -20.61
N ALA A 320 -3.29 21.24 -20.01
CA ALA A 320 -4.01 22.39 -20.57
C ALA A 320 -3.12 23.62 -20.81
N ASP A 321 -2.04 23.76 -20.03
CA ASP A 321 -1.09 24.88 -20.14
C ASP A 321 -0.05 24.65 -21.24
N SER A 322 0.08 23.43 -21.78
CA SER A 322 1.01 23.13 -22.86
C SER A 322 0.57 23.78 -24.19
N SER A 323 1.51 23.99 -25.10
CA SER A 323 1.21 24.53 -26.44
C SER A 323 0.22 23.68 -27.21
N ALA A 324 0.33 22.33 -27.11
CA ALA A 324 -0.58 21.38 -27.72
C ALA A 324 -1.96 21.34 -26.99
N GLY A 325 -1.96 21.36 -25.64
CA GLY A 325 -3.19 21.35 -24.87
C GLY A 325 -4.10 22.57 -25.08
N LYS A 326 -3.53 23.74 -25.34
CA LYS A 326 -4.27 24.97 -25.67
C LYS A 326 -5.05 24.88 -26.96
N GLN A 327 -4.67 23.99 -27.88
CA GLN A 327 -5.35 23.78 -29.17
C GLN A 327 -6.50 22.77 -29.09
N CYS A 328 -6.60 22.00 -27.99
CA CYS A 328 -7.65 21.00 -27.84
C CYS A 328 -9.04 21.64 -27.72
N ARG A 329 -10.02 20.99 -28.33
CA ARG A 329 -11.43 21.38 -28.23
C ARG A 329 -12.13 20.84 -27.00
N TRP A 330 -11.53 19.86 -26.31
CA TRP A 330 -12.05 19.22 -25.13
C TRP A 330 -11.11 19.42 -23.96
N LEU A 331 -11.69 19.69 -22.79
CA LEU A 331 -10.95 19.89 -21.53
C LEU A 331 -11.61 19.08 -20.43
N LEU A 332 -10.85 18.18 -19.82
CA LEU A 332 -11.23 17.45 -18.62
C LEU A 332 -10.62 18.15 -17.39
N VAL A 333 -11.49 18.52 -16.47
CA VAL A 333 -11.11 19.16 -15.22
C VAL A 333 -11.51 18.28 -14.05
N THR A 334 -10.61 18.11 -13.08
CA THR A 334 -10.92 17.48 -11.80
C THR A 334 -10.63 18.41 -10.64
N GLY A 335 -11.39 18.29 -9.57
CA GLY A 335 -11.23 19.08 -8.35
C GLY A 335 -12.27 18.76 -7.29
N ASP A 336 -12.02 19.28 -6.08
CA ASP A 336 -12.91 19.12 -4.93
C ASP A 336 -13.76 20.37 -4.69
N THR A 337 -13.33 21.50 -5.23
CA THR A 337 -13.95 22.81 -5.03
C THR A 337 -14.56 23.40 -6.32
N ARG A 338 -15.54 24.28 -6.17
CA ARG A 338 -16.15 24.97 -7.32
C ARG A 338 -15.16 25.77 -8.17
N PRO A 339 -14.21 26.52 -7.58
CA PRO A 339 -13.20 27.24 -8.37
C PRO A 339 -12.29 26.33 -9.18
N GLU A 340 -11.84 25.21 -8.61
CA GLU A 340 -10.99 24.22 -9.31
C GLU A 340 -11.71 23.63 -10.54
N LEU A 341 -13.01 23.40 -10.39
CA LEU A 341 -13.86 22.83 -11.43
C LEU A 341 -14.40 23.87 -12.43
N ALA A 342 -14.06 25.15 -12.28
CA ALA A 342 -14.56 26.19 -13.15
C ALA A 342 -13.96 26.09 -14.57
N ALA A 343 -14.73 26.49 -15.58
CA ALA A 343 -14.24 26.65 -16.93
C ALA A 343 -13.12 27.71 -16.98
N PRO A 344 -12.10 27.58 -17.85
CA PRO A 344 -11.02 28.57 -17.94
C PRO A 344 -11.52 29.96 -18.37
N ASP A 345 -12.47 30.01 -19.30
CA ASP A 345 -13.09 31.23 -19.83
C ASP A 345 -14.53 30.98 -20.28
N GLY A 346 -15.23 32.04 -20.69
CA GLY A 346 -16.63 31.96 -21.14
C GLY A 346 -16.86 31.23 -22.49
N LYS A 347 -15.80 30.78 -23.16
CA LYS A 347 -15.90 30.05 -24.43
C LYS A 347 -16.13 28.54 -24.22
N TRP A 348 -15.96 28.05 -23.01
CA TRP A 348 -16.08 26.63 -22.67
C TRP A 348 -17.50 26.32 -22.15
N THR A 349 -18.16 25.38 -22.79
CA THR A 349 -19.46 24.86 -22.37
C THR A 349 -19.29 23.51 -21.69
N ARG A 350 -20.00 23.30 -20.58
CA ARG A 350 -19.97 22.03 -19.85
C ARG A 350 -20.78 20.99 -20.61
N ALA A 351 -20.09 19.94 -21.08
CA ALA A 351 -20.70 18.82 -21.80
C ALA A 351 -21.12 17.69 -20.85
N TRP A 352 -20.35 17.44 -19.78
CA TRP A 352 -20.64 16.37 -18.84
C TRP A 352 -20.06 16.69 -17.45
N GLU A 353 -20.67 16.12 -16.41
CA GLU A 353 -20.19 16.14 -15.03
C GLU A 353 -20.48 14.80 -14.37
N GLY A 354 -19.52 14.27 -13.60
CA GLY A 354 -19.66 13.04 -12.84
C GLY A 354 -18.59 12.88 -11.77
N ASN A 355 -18.70 11.80 -11.04
CA ASN A 355 -17.79 11.43 -9.96
C ASN A 355 -17.67 9.91 -9.86
N ARG A 356 -16.69 9.43 -9.09
CA ARG A 356 -16.62 7.99 -8.78
C ARG A 356 -17.83 7.55 -7.96
N PRO A 357 -18.30 6.30 -8.14
CA PRO A 357 -19.40 5.78 -7.34
C PRO A 357 -19.12 5.90 -5.83
N GLY A 358 -20.00 6.63 -5.12
CA GLY A 358 -19.89 6.84 -3.67
C GLY A 358 -18.85 7.87 -3.22
N ASP A 359 -18.11 8.51 -4.12
CA ASP A 359 -17.25 9.64 -3.81
C ASP A 359 -17.92 10.95 -4.24
N ARG A 360 -18.29 11.78 -3.25
CA ARG A 360 -18.96 13.06 -3.50
C ARG A 360 -18.00 14.26 -3.53
N LYS A 361 -16.77 14.06 -3.16
CA LYS A 361 -15.77 15.14 -3.08
C LYS A 361 -15.09 15.35 -4.42
N GLU A 362 -14.49 14.30 -4.96
CA GLU A 362 -13.77 14.36 -6.22
C GLU A 362 -14.76 14.35 -7.39
N LYS A 363 -14.82 15.45 -8.13
CA LYS A 363 -15.67 15.62 -9.29
C LYS A 363 -14.86 15.79 -10.56
N PHE A 364 -15.45 15.33 -11.66
CA PHE A 364 -14.93 15.47 -13.01
C PHE A 364 -15.89 16.30 -13.84
N ARG A 365 -15.37 17.25 -14.59
CA ARG A 365 -16.14 18.02 -15.57
C ARG A 365 -15.46 17.96 -16.91
N LEU A 366 -16.26 17.66 -17.92
CA LEU A 366 -15.84 17.70 -19.32
C LEU A 366 -16.41 18.97 -19.96
N TYR A 367 -15.53 19.76 -20.52
CA TYR A 367 -15.85 20.98 -21.22
C TYR A 367 -15.56 20.84 -22.71
N LYS A 368 -16.39 21.48 -23.53
CA LYS A 368 -16.22 21.61 -24.98
C LYS A 368 -16.08 23.09 -25.32
N ARG A 369 -15.16 23.38 -26.25
CA ARG A 369 -14.95 24.72 -26.80
C ARG A 369 -15.46 24.82 -28.21
#